data_b90139e6aefa5344f20cb69b90681ea7
#
_entry.id   b90139e6aefa5344f20cb69b90681ea7
#
_cell.length_a   1.000
_cell.length_b   1.000
_cell.length_c   1.000
_cell.angle_alpha   90.00
_cell.angle_beta   90.00
_cell.angle_gamma   90.00
#
_symmetry.space_group_name_H-M   'P 1'
#
loop_
_entity.id
_entity.type
_entity.pdbx_description
1 polymer ?
#
loop_
_entity_poly.entity_id
_entity_poly.type
_entity_poly.pdbx_seq_one_letter_code
_entity_poly.pdbx_strand_id
1 'polypeptide(L)'
;DMYHCPLKAKQSGGYDVVMASGMLGYLLPQKIGDTEQKYIAELADEKLWTDCVASIESSLMTFVRHGIDLKVKEYMFTLMLADPSSPYSVMNDGYCGDGGIPGYIFGSLVPSETTKTRIPVVLAHETNHNVRFQYIKWSNEISLAEYMICEGLAENFAVKLYGEENLGPWVSKTDQEMLNEYIKPLIQDALEVQGFDNITSYMYGDEMAKLQNYIPVGMPYCAGYACGYYMVKYYLDKTGKDIVDATI
;
A
#
# COMPACT_ATOMS: atom_id res chain seq x y z
N ASP A 1 -7.23 -0.62 18.94
CA ASP A 1 -7.05 0.60 18.22
C ASP A 1 -5.69 0.60 17.51
N MET A 2 -5.71 0.37 16.22
CA MET A 2 -4.53 0.19 15.35
C MET A 2 -3.59 1.40 15.38
N TYR A 3 -4.14 2.62 15.46
CA TYR A 3 -3.34 3.85 15.47
C TYR A 3 -2.69 4.15 16.80
N HIS A 4 -3.19 3.56 17.87
CA HIS A 4 -2.59 3.61 19.20
C HIS A 4 -1.70 2.41 19.48
N CYS A 5 -1.37 1.62 18.43
CA CYS A 5 -0.38 0.56 18.54
C CYS A 5 0.92 1.11 19.15
N PRO A 6 1.49 0.42 20.16
CA PRO A 6 2.67 0.91 20.88
C PRO A 6 3.89 1.23 19.99
N LEU A 7 3.98 0.63 18.81
CA LEU A 7 5.06 0.89 17.86
C LEU A 7 4.91 2.25 17.17
N LYS A 8 3.71 2.61 16.70
CA LYS A 8 3.45 3.93 16.08
C LYS A 8 3.29 5.04 17.13
N ALA A 9 2.72 4.76 18.28
CA ALA A 9 2.60 5.73 19.37
C ALA A 9 3.96 6.17 19.96
N LYS A 10 5.01 5.37 19.79
CA LYS A 10 6.37 5.70 20.23
C LYS A 10 7.17 6.49 19.17
N GLN A 11 6.69 6.65 17.98
CA GLN A 11 7.34 7.49 16.98
C GLN A 11 7.12 8.97 17.30
N SER A 12 8.15 9.78 17.11
CA SER A 12 8.02 11.24 17.22
C SER A 12 6.97 11.72 16.22
N GLY A 13 5.92 12.40 16.70
CA GLY A 13 4.81 12.80 15.85
C GLY A 13 3.72 11.73 15.66
N GLY A 14 3.62 10.76 16.59
CA GLY A 14 2.71 9.60 16.52
C GLY A 14 1.31 9.89 15.97
N TYR A 15 0.73 8.90 15.30
CA TYR A 15 -0.58 9.03 14.68
C TYR A 15 -1.69 9.24 15.71
N ASP A 16 -2.40 10.35 15.61
CA ASP A 16 -3.72 10.49 16.19
C ASP A 16 -4.82 10.24 15.13
N VAL A 17 -6.07 10.18 15.55
CA VAL A 17 -7.21 9.91 14.66
C VAL A 17 -7.35 10.97 13.56
N VAL A 18 -7.03 12.21 13.85
CA VAL A 18 -7.16 13.34 12.89
C VAL A 18 -6.03 13.28 11.87
N MET A 19 -4.81 13.05 12.32
CA MET A 19 -3.64 12.97 11.44
C MET A 19 -3.74 11.77 10.49
N ALA A 20 -4.10 10.60 11.01
CA ALA A 20 -4.28 9.40 10.20
C ALA A 20 -5.36 9.59 9.13
N SER A 21 -6.49 10.21 9.47
CA SER A 21 -7.54 10.46 8.48
C SER A 21 -7.10 11.45 7.41
N GLY A 22 -6.33 12.49 7.76
CA GLY A 22 -5.78 13.44 6.81
C GLY A 22 -4.77 12.81 5.84
N MET A 23 -3.86 12.00 6.36
CA MET A 23 -2.80 11.35 5.58
C MET A 23 -3.30 10.18 4.72
N LEU A 24 -4.23 9.40 5.23
CA LEU A 24 -4.71 8.16 4.60
C LEU A 24 -6.11 8.28 4.02
N GLY A 25 -6.66 9.48 4.00
CA GLY A 25 -7.94 9.79 3.35
C GLY A 25 -9.16 9.12 3.99
N TYR A 26 -9.14 8.84 5.31
CA TYR A 26 -10.31 8.27 5.98
C TYR A 26 -11.39 9.30 6.25
N LEU A 27 -12.63 8.85 6.17
CA LEU A 27 -13.77 9.68 6.51
C LEU A 27 -13.81 9.95 8.02
N LEU A 28 -13.81 11.23 8.39
CA LEU A 28 -14.01 11.63 9.77
C LEU A 28 -15.47 11.43 10.19
N PRO A 29 -15.76 10.97 11.41
CA PRO A 29 -17.13 10.77 11.90
C PRO A 29 -18.02 12.00 11.76
N GLN A 30 -17.44 13.19 11.86
CA GLN A 30 -18.16 14.47 11.73
C GLN A 30 -18.67 14.77 10.31
N LYS A 31 -18.12 14.07 9.31
CA LYS A 31 -18.49 14.19 7.89
C LYS A 31 -19.56 13.19 7.45
N ILE A 32 -20.04 12.35 8.37
CA ILE A 32 -21.03 11.32 8.05
C ILE A 32 -22.40 11.96 7.87
N GLY A 33 -22.87 12.02 6.61
CA GLY A 33 -24.21 12.39 6.21
C GLY A 33 -25.02 11.19 5.71
N ASP A 34 -26.11 11.44 5.02
CA ASP A 34 -27.01 10.40 4.51
C ASP A 34 -26.35 9.48 3.47
N THR A 35 -25.44 10.02 2.66
CA THR A 35 -24.68 9.25 1.66
C THR A 35 -23.71 8.32 2.34
N GLU A 36 -22.94 8.84 3.29
CA GLU A 36 -21.92 8.08 4.00
C GLU A 36 -22.53 7.00 4.91
N GLN A 37 -23.75 7.22 5.42
CA GLN A 37 -24.50 6.18 6.13
C GLN A 37 -24.82 4.97 5.23
N LYS A 38 -25.10 5.20 3.93
CA LYS A 38 -25.29 4.12 2.97
C LYS A 38 -23.98 3.35 2.74
N TYR A 39 -22.86 4.05 2.61
CA TYR A 39 -21.55 3.41 2.50
C TYR A 39 -21.20 2.57 3.73
N ILE A 40 -21.52 3.05 4.94
CA ILE A 40 -21.33 2.28 6.18
C ILE A 40 -22.18 1.00 6.15
N ALA A 41 -23.42 1.09 5.67
CA ALA A 41 -24.27 -0.09 5.52
C ALA A 41 -23.70 -1.09 4.51
N GLU A 42 -23.09 -0.62 3.42
CA GLU A 42 -22.41 -1.47 2.44
C GLU A 42 -21.13 -2.11 2.99
N LEU A 43 -20.41 -1.43 3.87
CA LEU A 43 -19.27 -2.02 4.58
C LEU A 43 -19.67 -3.14 5.57
N ALA A 44 -20.93 -3.19 5.98
CA ALA A 44 -21.44 -4.26 6.83
C ALA A 44 -21.74 -5.57 6.08
N ASP A 45 -21.46 -5.66 4.78
CA ASP A 45 -21.62 -6.87 3.98
C ASP A 45 -20.70 -7.99 4.47
N GLU A 46 -21.27 -9.06 5.02
CA GLU A 46 -20.54 -10.21 5.55
C GLU A 46 -19.65 -10.89 4.50
N LYS A 47 -20.09 -10.90 3.24
CA LYS A 47 -19.30 -11.48 2.16
C LYS A 47 -18.01 -10.69 1.95
N LEU A 48 -18.07 -9.37 1.96
CA LEU A 48 -16.88 -8.51 1.84
C LEU A 48 -15.85 -8.83 2.93
N TRP A 49 -16.27 -8.93 4.18
CA TRP A 49 -15.39 -9.27 5.29
C TRP A 49 -14.81 -10.69 5.16
N THR A 50 -15.62 -11.65 4.74
CA THR A 50 -15.18 -13.03 4.51
C THR A 50 -14.13 -13.09 3.40
N ASP A 51 -14.34 -12.40 2.29
CA ASP A 51 -13.39 -12.36 1.18
C ASP A 51 -12.06 -11.69 1.60
N CYS A 52 -12.13 -10.63 2.40
CA CYS A 52 -10.95 -9.96 2.94
C CYS A 52 -10.15 -10.86 3.90
N VAL A 53 -10.82 -11.54 4.83
CA VAL A 53 -10.18 -12.49 5.74
C VAL A 53 -9.53 -13.63 4.96
N ALA A 54 -10.25 -14.21 3.98
CA ALA A 54 -9.72 -15.27 3.13
C ALA A 54 -8.48 -14.82 2.35
N SER A 55 -8.43 -13.58 1.89
CA SER A 55 -7.25 -13.01 1.22
C SER A 55 -6.04 -12.95 2.15
N ILE A 56 -6.22 -12.41 3.35
CA ILE A 56 -5.15 -12.32 4.35
C ILE A 56 -4.64 -13.73 4.73
N GLU A 57 -5.56 -14.64 5.05
CA GLU A 57 -5.21 -16.02 5.42
C GLU A 57 -4.47 -16.75 4.30
N SER A 58 -4.96 -16.66 3.07
CA SER A 58 -4.33 -17.26 1.89
C SER A 58 -2.93 -16.69 1.64
N SER A 59 -2.76 -15.37 1.82
CA SER A 59 -1.48 -14.70 1.71
C SER A 59 -0.49 -15.18 2.78
N LEU A 60 -0.88 -15.21 4.04
CA LEU A 60 -0.06 -15.73 5.15
C LEU A 60 0.31 -17.20 4.94
N MET A 61 -0.66 -18.02 4.51
CA MET A 61 -0.42 -19.45 4.24
C MET A 61 0.52 -19.65 3.06
N THR A 62 0.60 -18.73 2.11
CA THR A 62 1.59 -18.78 1.02
C THR A 62 3.00 -18.67 1.57
N PHE A 63 3.26 -17.75 2.51
CA PHE A 63 4.55 -17.68 3.20
C PHE A 63 4.86 -18.93 4.02
N VAL A 64 3.89 -19.42 4.80
CA VAL A 64 4.06 -20.63 5.61
C VAL A 64 4.42 -21.85 4.76
N ARG A 65 3.75 -22.04 3.61
CA ARG A 65 4.03 -23.16 2.68
C ARG A 65 5.44 -23.07 2.06
N HIS A 66 6.02 -21.89 1.96
CA HIS A 66 7.41 -21.68 1.55
C HIS A 66 8.41 -21.81 2.72
N GLY A 67 7.95 -22.22 3.90
CA GLY A 67 8.81 -22.42 5.06
C GLY A 67 9.17 -21.16 5.83
N ILE A 68 8.50 -20.05 5.57
CA ILE A 68 8.71 -18.81 6.32
C ILE A 68 8.04 -18.91 7.69
N ASP A 69 8.80 -18.75 8.77
CA ASP A 69 8.28 -18.74 10.15
C ASP A 69 7.71 -17.38 10.50
N LEU A 70 6.39 -17.25 10.46
CA LEU A 70 5.71 -16.01 10.88
C LEU A 70 5.95 -15.75 12.37
N LYS A 71 6.64 -14.67 12.69
CA LYS A 71 6.95 -14.28 14.08
C LYS A 71 5.73 -13.75 14.81
N VAL A 72 4.83 -13.12 14.09
CA VAL A 72 3.52 -12.70 14.59
C VAL A 72 2.54 -13.87 14.49
N LYS A 73 1.80 -14.13 15.57
CA LYS A 73 0.86 -15.26 15.67
C LYS A 73 -0.61 -14.83 15.64
N GLU A 74 -0.88 -13.55 15.86
CA GLU A 74 -2.23 -12.98 15.82
C GLU A 74 -2.23 -11.75 14.92
N TYR A 75 -3.21 -11.68 14.02
CA TYR A 75 -3.38 -10.56 13.08
C TYR A 75 -4.70 -9.86 13.35
N MET A 76 -4.64 -8.56 13.51
CA MET A 76 -5.82 -7.70 13.62
C MET A 76 -6.08 -7.06 12.26
N PHE A 77 -7.31 -7.19 11.79
CA PHE A 77 -7.76 -6.66 10.51
C PHE A 77 -8.99 -5.76 10.69
N THR A 78 -9.08 -4.70 9.91
CA THR A 78 -10.28 -3.88 9.80
C THR A 78 -10.43 -3.24 8.43
N LEU A 79 -11.69 -2.95 8.06
CA LEU A 79 -12.04 -2.08 6.93
C LEU A 79 -12.47 -0.71 7.47
N MET A 80 -12.07 0.34 6.77
CA MET A 80 -12.40 1.72 7.09
C MET A 80 -13.08 2.38 5.90
N LEU A 81 -13.96 3.33 6.16
CA LEU A 81 -14.57 4.14 5.11
C LEU A 81 -13.58 5.22 4.67
N ALA A 82 -13.24 5.24 3.38
CA ALA A 82 -12.47 6.32 2.79
C ALA A 82 -13.36 7.55 2.57
N ASP A 83 -12.77 8.74 2.69
CA ASP A 83 -13.44 10.01 2.36
C ASP A 83 -13.50 10.15 0.83
N PRO A 84 -14.68 10.09 0.19
CA PRO A 84 -14.80 10.19 -1.26
C PRO A 84 -14.38 11.56 -1.82
N SER A 85 -14.26 12.57 -0.97
CA SER A 85 -13.80 13.91 -1.35
C SER A 85 -12.30 14.12 -1.12
N SER A 86 -11.62 13.18 -0.47
CA SER A 86 -10.19 13.26 -0.25
C SER A 86 -9.43 13.11 -1.58
N PRO A 87 -8.50 14.01 -1.91
CA PRO A 87 -7.63 13.83 -3.09
C PRO A 87 -6.89 12.49 -3.07
N TYR A 88 -6.47 12.02 -1.90
CA TYR A 88 -5.84 10.72 -1.74
C TYR A 88 -6.75 9.57 -2.19
N SER A 89 -8.02 9.57 -1.74
CA SER A 89 -9.00 8.55 -2.16
C SER A 89 -9.28 8.61 -3.66
N VAL A 90 -9.45 9.82 -4.21
CA VAL A 90 -9.74 10.01 -5.64
C VAL A 90 -8.58 9.51 -6.50
N MET A 91 -7.34 9.83 -6.14
CA MET A 91 -6.15 9.40 -6.89
C MET A 91 -5.96 7.88 -6.86
N ASN A 92 -6.34 7.23 -5.77
CA ASN A 92 -6.27 5.78 -5.59
C ASN A 92 -7.56 5.03 -6.01
N ASP A 93 -8.41 5.63 -6.84
CA ASP A 93 -9.68 5.01 -7.30
C ASP A 93 -10.62 4.58 -6.15
N GLY A 94 -10.52 5.26 -5.01
CA GLY A 94 -11.37 5.05 -3.86
C GLY A 94 -10.99 3.88 -2.95
N TYR A 95 -9.78 3.33 -3.03
CA TYR A 95 -9.34 2.25 -2.14
C TYR A 95 -7.83 2.27 -1.88
N CYS A 96 -7.42 1.82 -0.69
CA CYS A 96 -6.02 1.65 -0.31
C CYS A 96 -5.91 0.72 0.91
N GLY A 97 -4.69 0.45 1.37
CA GLY A 97 -4.40 -0.32 2.57
C GLY A 97 -3.20 0.20 3.35
N ASP A 98 -2.92 -0.44 4.47
CA ASP A 98 -1.67 -0.30 5.23
C ASP A 98 -1.41 -1.60 6.02
N GLY A 99 -0.28 -2.23 5.76
CA GLY A 99 0.25 -3.41 6.45
C GLY A 99 1.60 -3.14 7.12
N GLY A 100 2.00 -1.87 7.25
CA GLY A 100 3.33 -1.45 7.71
C GLY A 100 3.67 -1.79 9.16
N ILE A 101 2.73 -2.32 9.95
CA ILE A 101 2.97 -2.75 11.32
C ILE A 101 2.69 -4.24 11.47
N PRO A 102 3.69 -5.07 11.80
CA PRO A 102 3.48 -6.50 11.99
C PRO A 102 2.30 -6.83 12.92
N GLY A 103 1.39 -7.66 12.44
CA GLY A 103 0.17 -8.05 13.16
C GLY A 103 -1.03 -7.12 12.97
N TYR A 104 -0.90 -6.01 12.24
CA TYR A 104 -1.99 -5.08 11.98
C TYR A 104 -2.12 -4.83 10.48
N ILE A 105 -3.28 -5.13 9.93
CA ILE A 105 -3.60 -4.94 8.50
C ILE A 105 -4.93 -4.20 8.41
N PHE A 106 -5.02 -3.18 7.58
CA PHE A 106 -6.30 -2.58 7.29
C PHE A 106 -6.44 -2.20 5.83
N GLY A 107 -7.69 -2.16 5.38
CA GLY A 107 -8.06 -1.59 4.10
C GLY A 107 -9.00 -0.41 4.28
N SER A 108 -8.98 0.51 3.36
CA SER A 108 -9.99 1.56 3.30
C SER A 108 -10.58 1.65 1.91
N LEU A 109 -11.89 1.90 1.83
CA LEU A 109 -12.57 2.02 0.55
C LEU A 109 -13.76 2.97 0.62
N VAL A 110 -14.05 3.60 -0.52
CA VAL A 110 -15.37 4.15 -0.82
C VAL A 110 -16.17 3.00 -1.45
N PRO A 111 -17.19 2.44 -0.80
CA PRO A 111 -17.87 1.25 -1.26
C PRO A 111 -18.46 1.41 -2.67
N SER A 112 -18.13 0.47 -3.54
CA SER A 112 -18.66 0.28 -4.88
C SER A 112 -18.41 -1.16 -5.31
N GLU A 113 -19.07 -1.65 -6.36
CA GLU A 113 -18.81 -2.99 -6.88
C GLU A 113 -17.31 -3.19 -7.24
N THR A 114 -16.69 -2.16 -7.80
CA THR A 114 -15.25 -2.20 -8.14
C THR A 114 -14.37 -2.25 -6.91
N THR A 115 -14.55 -1.34 -5.96
CA THR A 115 -13.67 -1.27 -4.78
C THR A 115 -13.83 -2.47 -3.87
N LYS A 116 -15.03 -3.05 -3.74
CA LYS A 116 -15.28 -4.29 -3.02
C LYS A 116 -14.51 -5.49 -3.61
N THR A 117 -14.36 -5.54 -4.93
CA THR A 117 -13.58 -6.61 -5.58
C THR A 117 -12.07 -6.37 -5.51
N ARG A 118 -11.64 -5.11 -5.40
CA ARG A 118 -10.23 -4.72 -5.35
C ARG A 118 -9.62 -4.81 -3.96
N ILE A 119 -10.41 -4.59 -2.91
CA ILE A 119 -9.88 -4.54 -1.54
C ILE A 119 -9.22 -5.85 -1.08
N PRO A 120 -9.72 -7.07 -1.40
CA PRO A 120 -8.99 -8.30 -1.10
C PRO A 120 -7.60 -8.37 -1.74
N VAL A 121 -7.43 -7.81 -2.94
CA VAL A 121 -6.12 -7.75 -3.64
C VAL A 121 -5.15 -6.82 -2.90
N VAL A 122 -5.63 -5.65 -2.48
CA VAL A 122 -4.86 -4.72 -1.64
C VAL A 122 -4.43 -5.39 -0.34
N LEU A 123 -5.30 -6.15 0.30
CA LEU A 123 -4.96 -6.84 1.55
C LEU A 123 -3.89 -7.93 1.36
N ALA A 124 -3.78 -8.53 0.17
CA ALA A 124 -2.65 -9.41 -0.15
C ALA A 124 -1.35 -8.60 -0.28
N HIS A 125 -1.38 -7.44 -0.93
CA HIS A 125 -0.26 -6.49 -0.98
C HIS A 125 0.19 -6.11 0.45
N GLU A 126 -0.75 -5.67 1.29
CA GLU A 126 -0.47 -5.28 2.67
C GLU A 126 0.02 -6.43 3.55
N THR A 127 -0.44 -7.65 3.27
CA THR A 127 0.06 -8.84 3.97
C THR A 127 1.52 -9.12 3.63
N ASN A 128 1.97 -8.82 2.40
CA ASN A 128 3.38 -8.92 2.05
C ASN A 128 4.23 -7.97 2.89
N HIS A 129 3.86 -6.70 2.99
CA HIS A 129 4.52 -5.74 3.89
C HIS A 129 4.53 -6.23 5.32
N ASN A 130 3.40 -6.72 5.81
CA ASN A 130 3.24 -7.19 7.18
C ASN A 130 4.19 -8.34 7.52
N VAL A 131 4.38 -9.28 6.59
CA VAL A 131 5.35 -10.38 6.76
C VAL A 131 6.78 -9.87 6.63
N ARG A 132 7.09 -9.05 5.60
CA ARG A 132 8.43 -8.49 5.39
C ARG A 132 8.94 -7.75 6.62
N PHE A 133 8.12 -6.90 7.23
CA PHE A 133 8.50 -6.10 8.40
C PHE A 133 8.65 -6.90 9.70
N GLN A 134 8.33 -8.18 9.71
CA GLN A 134 8.73 -9.08 10.80
C GLN A 134 10.22 -9.44 10.74
N TYR A 135 10.86 -9.28 9.58
CA TYR A 135 12.25 -9.65 9.31
C TYR A 135 13.14 -8.43 9.05
N ILE A 136 12.64 -7.46 8.31
CA ILE A 136 13.35 -6.25 7.89
C ILE A 136 12.71 -5.06 8.59
N LYS A 137 13.50 -4.37 9.41
CA LYS A 137 12.96 -3.21 10.15
C LYS A 137 12.78 -2.02 9.23
N TRP A 138 11.62 -1.39 9.34
CA TRP A 138 11.38 -0.09 8.73
C TRP A 138 12.28 1.00 9.34
N SER A 139 12.76 1.90 8.50
CA SER A 139 13.49 3.10 8.92
C SER A 139 12.97 4.31 8.12
N ASN A 140 12.83 5.45 8.77
CA ASN A 140 12.53 6.70 8.07
C ASN A 140 13.71 7.22 7.24
N GLU A 141 14.92 6.65 7.43
CA GLU A 141 16.11 6.90 6.62
C GLU A 141 16.20 5.98 5.39
N ILE A 142 15.11 5.30 5.05
CA ILE A 142 15.04 4.41 3.88
C ILE A 142 15.43 5.16 2.60
N SER A 143 16.17 4.52 1.72
CA SER A 143 16.47 5.06 0.39
C SER A 143 15.30 4.90 -0.57
N LEU A 144 15.28 5.70 -1.65
CA LEU A 144 14.29 5.56 -2.71
C LEU A 144 14.31 4.15 -3.30
N ALA A 145 15.50 3.60 -3.57
CA ALA A 145 15.65 2.24 -4.10
C ALA A 145 15.02 1.19 -3.17
N GLU A 146 15.31 1.25 -1.86
CA GLU A 146 14.76 0.32 -0.88
C GLU A 146 13.23 0.42 -0.78
N TYR A 147 12.68 1.63 -0.82
CA TYR A 147 11.23 1.81 -0.75
C TYR A 147 10.54 1.31 -2.02
N MET A 148 11.10 1.59 -3.20
CA MET A 148 10.60 1.05 -4.48
C MET A 148 10.62 -0.48 -4.49
N ILE A 149 11.69 -1.12 -3.98
CA ILE A 149 11.76 -2.58 -3.84
C ILE A 149 10.66 -3.08 -2.90
N CYS A 150 10.43 -2.40 -1.78
CA CYS A 150 9.41 -2.78 -0.81
C CYS A 150 8.02 -2.82 -1.45
N GLU A 151 7.63 -1.76 -2.15
CA GLU A 151 6.34 -1.65 -2.84
C GLU A 151 6.25 -2.61 -4.03
N GLY A 152 7.35 -2.74 -4.80
CA GLY A 152 7.42 -3.66 -5.92
C GLY A 152 7.27 -5.13 -5.51
N LEU A 153 7.82 -5.53 -4.38
CA LEU A 153 7.65 -6.88 -3.83
C LEU A 153 6.20 -7.14 -3.44
N ALA A 154 5.56 -6.21 -2.76
CA ALA A 154 4.18 -6.33 -2.33
C ALA A 154 3.20 -6.41 -3.52
N GLU A 155 3.40 -5.59 -4.54
CA GLU A 155 2.56 -5.60 -5.73
C GLU A 155 2.76 -6.87 -6.56
N ASN A 156 4.02 -7.34 -6.78
CA ASN A 156 4.27 -8.61 -7.46
C ASN A 156 3.73 -9.82 -6.68
N PHE A 157 3.69 -9.76 -5.35
CA PHE A 157 3.07 -10.78 -4.53
C PHE A 157 1.54 -10.80 -4.73
N ALA A 158 0.89 -9.65 -4.72
CA ALA A 158 -0.54 -9.53 -5.01
C ALA A 158 -0.88 -10.06 -6.42
N VAL A 159 -0.08 -9.70 -7.42
CA VAL A 159 -0.20 -10.20 -8.79
C VAL A 159 -0.03 -11.73 -8.88
N LYS A 160 0.90 -12.33 -8.12
CA LYS A 160 1.05 -13.79 -8.06
C LYS A 160 -0.24 -14.49 -7.60
N LEU A 161 -0.98 -13.88 -6.68
CA LEU A 161 -2.20 -14.48 -6.12
C LEU A 161 -3.46 -14.17 -6.93
N TYR A 162 -3.53 -13.01 -7.56
CA TYR A 162 -4.76 -12.48 -8.15
C TYR A 162 -4.68 -12.20 -9.65
N GLY A 163 -3.50 -12.28 -10.25
CA GLY A 163 -3.30 -11.96 -11.68
C GLY A 163 -2.96 -10.50 -11.95
N GLU A 164 -2.29 -10.26 -13.08
CA GLU A 164 -1.80 -8.94 -13.50
C GLU A 164 -2.94 -7.98 -13.86
N GLU A 165 -4.10 -8.49 -14.23
CA GLU A 165 -5.33 -7.72 -14.46
C GLU A 165 -5.86 -7.02 -13.19
N ASN A 166 -5.34 -7.39 -12.02
CA ASN A 166 -5.68 -6.80 -10.73
C ASN A 166 -4.63 -5.82 -10.18
N LEU A 167 -3.67 -5.40 -11.01
CA LEU A 167 -2.73 -4.35 -10.64
C LEU A 167 -3.42 -3.12 -10.04
N GLY A 168 -2.86 -2.60 -8.97
CA GLY A 168 -3.35 -1.38 -8.32
C GLY A 168 -3.22 -0.14 -9.22
N PRO A 169 -4.01 0.91 -8.97
CA PRO A 169 -3.97 2.15 -9.76
C PRO A 169 -2.60 2.84 -9.69
N TRP A 170 -1.86 2.62 -8.62
CA TRP A 170 -0.48 3.11 -8.43
C TRP A 170 0.54 2.50 -9.40
N VAL A 171 0.19 1.42 -10.10
CA VAL A 171 1.00 0.85 -11.20
C VAL A 171 0.29 0.97 -12.53
N SER A 172 -1.00 0.58 -12.59
CA SER A 172 -1.74 0.43 -13.84
C SER A 172 -2.01 1.74 -14.58
N LYS A 173 -1.95 2.88 -13.90
CA LYS A 173 -2.12 4.22 -14.50
C LYS A 173 -0.86 4.75 -15.21
N THR A 174 0.29 4.10 -15.03
CA THR A 174 1.54 4.49 -15.68
C THR A 174 1.70 3.75 -17.01
N ASP A 175 1.74 4.47 -18.12
CA ASP A 175 2.03 3.87 -19.41
C ASP A 175 3.53 3.55 -19.59
N GLN A 176 3.82 2.60 -20.49
CA GLN A 176 5.18 2.09 -20.69
C GLN A 176 6.12 3.12 -21.35
N GLU A 177 5.61 4.00 -22.18
CA GLU A 177 6.42 5.05 -22.83
C GLU A 177 6.87 6.05 -21.77
N MET A 178 5.93 6.57 -20.97
CA MET A 178 6.23 7.48 -19.86
C MET A 178 7.19 6.84 -18.86
N LEU A 179 6.98 5.56 -18.52
CA LEU A 179 7.87 4.84 -17.61
C LEU A 179 9.31 4.80 -18.13
N ASN A 180 9.51 4.44 -19.41
CA ASN A 180 10.83 4.21 -19.96
C ASN A 180 11.56 5.52 -20.32
N GLU A 181 10.84 6.46 -20.94
CA GLU A 181 11.44 7.66 -21.53
C GLU A 181 11.57 8.82 -20.53
N TYR A 182 10.73 8.84 -19.51
CA TYR A 182 10.67 9.95 -18.56
C TYR A 182 10.97 9.54 -17.11
N ILE A 183 10.23 8.57 -16.57
CA ILE A 183 10.29 8.24 -15.13
C ILE A 183 11.62 7.56 -14.78
N LYS A 184 12.01 6.51 -15.49
CA LYS A 184 13.23 5.74 -15.20
C LYS A 184 14.51 6.58 -15.19
N PRO A 185 14.75 7.48 -16.16
CA PRO A 185 15.94 8.35 -16.14
C PRO A 185 16.01 9.20 -14.86
N LEU A 186 14.89 9.82 -14.47
CA LEU A 186 14.86 10.66 -13.26
C LEU A 186 15.03 9.86 -11.98
N ILE A 187 14.41 8.68 -11.89
CA ILE A 187 14.54 7.79 -10.73
C ILE A 187 15.95 7.23 -10.63
N GLN A 188 16.60 6.91 -11.74
CA GLN A 188 17.95 6.36 -11.74
C GLN A 188 18.96 7.29 -11.03
N ASP A 189 18.81 8.58 -11.21
CA ASP A 189 19.70 9.59 -10.59
C ASP A 189 19.36 9.82 -9.10
N ALA A 190 18.19 9.36 -8.64
CA ALA A 190 17.68 9.57 -7.29
C ALA A 190 17.70 8.32 -6.40
N LEU A 191 18.13 7.17 -6.88
CA LEU A 191 18.04 5.88 -6.16
C LEU A 191 18.65 5.92 -4.75
N GLU A 192 19.72 6.69 -4.57
CA GLU A 192 20.45 6.82 -3.30
C GLU A 192 19.91 7.95 -2.40
N VAL A 193 18.86 8.68 -2.83
CA VAL A 193 18.21 9.68 -1.98
C VAL A 193 17.61 8.97 -0.77
N GLN A 194 17.89 9.48 0.42
CA GLN A 194 17.45 8.91 1.69
C GLN A 194 16.54 9.86 2.45
N GLY A 195 15.76 9.28 3.34
CA GLY A 195 14.83 10.00 4.20
C GLY A 195 13.43 10.07 3.60
N PHE A 196 12.44 9.60 4.36
CA PHE A 196 11.06 9.48 3.89
C PHE A 196 10.52 10.79 3.28
N ASP A 197 10.82 11.93 3.91
CA ASP A 197 10.37 13.24 3.41
C ASP A 197 10.97 13.60 2.05
N ASN A 198 12.20 13.15 1.77
CA ASN A 198 12.90 13.43 0.53
C ASN A 198 12.46 12.53 -0.63
N ILE A 199 12.07 11.29 -0.33
CA ILE A 199 11.70 10.31 -1.35
C ILE A 199 10.20 10.30 -1.67
N THR A 200 9.36 10.91 -0.83
CA THR A 200 7.89 10.92 -0.97
C THR A 200 7.45 11.42 -2.35
N SER A 201 8.06 12.51 -2.85
CA SER A 201 7.71 13.07 -4.16
C SER A 201 8.05 12.13 -5.31
N TYR A 202 9.14 11.37 -5.22
CA TYR A 202 9.49 10.34 -6.22
C TYR A 202 8.53 9.16 -6.18
N MET A 203 8.10 8.77 -4.98
CA MET A 203 7.20 7.61 -4.81
C MET A 203 5.77 7.92 -5.25
N TYR A 204 5.18 8.96 -4.68
CA TYR A 204 3.75 9.27 -4.85
C TYR A 204 3.43 10.27 -5.96
N GLY A 205 4.45 10.97 -6.47
CA GLY A 205 4.30 12.00 -7.51
C GLY A 205 4.02 13.39 -6.96
N ASP A 206 4.17 14.38 -7.86
CA ASP A 206 4.16 15.81 -7.50
C ASP A 206 2.82 16.32 -6.96
N GLU A 207 1.69 15.75 -7.40
CA GLU A 207 0.38 16.17 -6.92
C GLU A 207 0.20 15.79 -5.44
N MET A 208 0.58 14.57 -5.07
CA MET A 208 0.57 14.13 -3.67
C MET A 208 1.60 14.89 -2.84
N ALA A 209 2.78 15.14 -3.38
CA ALA A 209 3.80 15.92 -2.72
C ALA A 209 3.30 17.32 -2.34
N LYS A 210 2.63 18.01 -3.26
CA LYS A 210 2.03 19.34 -3.01
C LYS A 210 0.97 19.32 -1.91
N LEU A 211 0.12 18.29 -1.88
CA LEU A 211 -0.90 18.13 -0.84
C LEU A 211 -0.30 17.95 0.56
N GLN A 212 0.89 17.37 0.64
CA GLN A 212 1.62 17.10 1.89
C GLN A 212 2.72 18.15 2.18
N ASN A 213 2.82 19.21 1.39
CA ASN A 213 3.84 20.25 1.48
C ASN A 213 5.28 19.77 1.25
N TYR A 214 5.48 18.70 0.46
CA TYR A 214 6.78 18.29 -0.03
C TYR A 214 7.13 19.01 -1.33
N ILE A 215 8.43 19.01 -1.65
CA ILE A 215 8.96 19.66 -2.87
C ILE A 215 8.69 18.76 -4.07
N PRO A 216 7.99 19.24 -5.12
CA PRO A 216 7.83 18.50 -6.38
C PRO A 216 9.17 18.24 -7.06
N VAL A 217 9.30 17.09 -7.71
CA VAL A 217 10.53 16.64 -8.40
C VAL A 217 10.29 16.27 -9.88
N GLY A 218 9.13 16.61 -10.42
CA GLY A 218 8.77 16.30 -11.81
C GLY A 218 8.09 14.94 -11.99
N MET A 219 7.67 14.27 -10.92
CA MET A 219 7.13 12.91 -11.02
C MET A 219 5.62 12.88 -11.20
N PRO A 220 5.11 12.03 -12.13
CA PRO A 220 3.69 11.75 -12.22
C PRO A 220 3.21 10.89 -11.04
N TYR A 221 1.88 10.70 -10.96
CA TYR A 221 1.23 9.91 -9.93
C TYR A 221 1.88 8.53 -9.77
N CYS A 222 2.29 8.20 -8.56
CA CYS A 222 2.85 6.91 -8.14
C CYS A 222 3.99 6.36 -9.01
N ALA A 223 4.82 7.26 -9.58
CA ALA A 223 5.94 6.89 -10.45
C ALA A 223 6.89 5.86 -9.80
N GLY A 224 7.22 6.05 -8.52
CA GLY A 224 8.08 5.12 -7.77
C GLY A 224 7.46 3.74 -7.60
N TYR A 225 6.15 3.66 -7.39
CA TYR A 225 5.42 2.38 -7.33
C TYR A 225 5.50 1.62 -8.64
N ALA A 226 5.22 2.30 -9.76
CA ALA A 226 5.31 1.68 -11.08
C ALA A 226 6.74 1.20 -11.39
N CYS A 227 7.75 2.03 -11.12
CA CYS A 227 9.15 1.62 -11.28
C CYS A 227 9.50 0.42 -10.39
N GLY A 228 9.11 0.44 -9.12
CA GLY A 228 9.34 -0.64 -8.17
C GLY A 228 8.75 -1.96 -8.63
N TYR A 229 7.49 -1.94 -9.09
CA TYR A 229 6.83 -3.12 -9.65
C TYR A 229 7.62 -3.73 -10.81
N TYR A 230 7.95 -2.94 -11.83
CA TYR A 230 8.65 -3.44 -13.02
C TYR A 230 10.10 -3.84 -12.73
N MET A 231 10.77 -3.18 -11.79
CA MET A 231 12.12 -3.53 -11.35
C MET A 231 12.14 -4.90 -10.67
N VAL A 232 11.21 -5.14 -9.74
CA VAL A 232 11.08 -6.43 -9.06
C VAL A 232 10.64 -7.51 -10.04
N LYS A 233 9.65 -7.26 -10.90
CA LYS A 233 9.22 -8.20 -11.94
C LYS A 233 10.40 -8.63 -12.82
N TYR A 234 11.19 -7.67 -13.32
CA TYR A 234 12.38 -7.96 -14.10
C TYR A 234 13.39 -8.84 -13.33
N TYR A 235 13.61 -8.55 -12.06
CA TYR A 235 14.50 -9.35 -11.21
C TYR A 235 14.00 -10.80 -11.07
N LEU A 236 12.72 -10.99 -10.80
CA LEU A 236 12.11 -12.32 -10.68
C LEU A 236 12.21 -13.09 -12.00
N ASP A 237 11.89 -12.46 -13.13
CA ASP A 237 11.98 -13.08 -14.46
C ASP A 237 13.42 -13.47 -14.82
N LYS A 238 14.41 -12.68 -14.44
CA LYS A 238 15.83 -12.95 -14.74
C LYS A 238 16.43 -14.03 -13.85
N THR A 239 16.03 -14.09 -12.60
CA THR A 239 16.65 -15.00 -11.62
C THR A 239 15.88 -16.30 -11.43
N GLY A 240 14.61 -16.34 -11.84
CA GLY A 240 13.68 -17.42 -11.53
C GLY A 240 13.36 -17.54 -10.03
N LYS A 241 13.71 -16.52 -9.22
CA LYS A 241 13.44 -16.54 -7.79
C LYS A 241 11.95 -16.36 -7.53
N ASP A 242 11.40 -17.11 -6.56
CA ASP A 242 10.03 -16.91 -6.14
C ASP A 242 9.87 -15.59 -5.39
N ILE A 243 8.74 -14.92 -5.59
CA ILE A 243 8.44 -13.64 -4.93
C ILE A 243 8.42 -13.78 -3.40
N VAL A 244 8.00 -14.91 -2.87
CA VAL A 244 7.99 -15.18 -1.41
C VAL A 244 9.42 -15.14 -0.86
N ASP A 245 10.35 -15.84 -1.55
CA ASP A 245 11.76 -15.85 -1.17
C ASP A 245 12.46 -14.50 -1.38
N ALA A 246 11.96 -13.71 -2.33
CA ALA A 246 12.47 -12.37 -2.58
C ALA A 246 11.98 -11.35 -1.55
N THR A 247 10.86 -11.60 -0.89
CA THR A 247 10.27 -10.72 0.12
C THR A 247 11.08 -10.67 1.40
N ILE A 248 11.74 -11.76 1.78
CA ILE A 248 12.54 -11.89 3.01
C ILE A 248 14.03 -11.81 2.66
#